data_ee683c52faaabbb4c54c67b70ff9e7d6
#
_entry.id   ee683c52faaabbb4c54c67b70ff9e7d6
#
_cell.length_a   1.000
_cell.length_b   1.000
_cell.length_c   1.000
_cell.angle_alpha   90.00
_cell.angle_beta   90.00
_cell.angle_gamma   90.00
#
_symmetry.space_group_name_H-M   'P 1'
#
loop_
_entity.id
_entity.type
_entity.pdbx_description
1 polymer ?
#
loop_
_entity_poly.entity_id
_entity_poly.type
_entity_poly.pdbx_seq_one_letter_code
_entity_poly.pdbx_strand_id
1 'polypeptide(L)'
;MPKISRSKKGVSPLIATILLIAFAVALGSVVMNWGLNLNLGKSADMCRNVEIKIRNIDVAEVCFGGFGSNGYINFIIDNTGSIDLSGLAIWIIGDKGTRLFDLDSLSIKKGSIYDKKDKEVTYDFTKFGNMKQVQFIPKISSEQTTEICPKNSVKAEKIGICA
;
A
#
# COMPACT_ATOMS: atom_id res chain seq x y z
N MET A 1 -45.94 -53.96 -15.30
CA MET A 1 -45.12 -52.74 -15.33
C MET A 1 -43.65 -53.15 -15.18
N PRO A 2 -42.77 -52.97 -16.18
CA PRO A 2 -41.37 -53.36 -16.07
C PRO A 2 -40.60 -52.30 -15.32
N LYS A 3 -39.86 -52.69 -14.25
CA LYS A 3 -38.88 -51.86 -13.53
C LYS A 3 -37.65 -51.65 -14.41
N ILE A 4 -37.45 -50.41 -14.82
CA ILE A 4 -36.19 -50.00 -15.49
C ILE A 4 -35.07 -49.95 -14.44
N SER A 5 -34.21 -50.97 -14.45
CA SER A 5 -32.99 -50.99 -13.66
C SER A 5 -31.99 -50.00 -14.26
N ARG A 6 -31.81 -48.82 -13.64
CA ARG A 6 -30.74 -47.87 -13.98
C ARG A 6 -29.42 -48.47 -13.51
N SER A 7 -28.66 -49.03 -14.42
CA SER A 7 -27.26 -49.39 -14.18
C SER A 7 -26.46 -48.14 -13.82
N LYS A 8 -26.06 -47.98 -12.56
CA LYS A 8 -25.10 -46.99 -12.12
C LYS A 8 -23.73 -47.44 -12.62
N LYS A 9 -23.30 -46.95 -13.78
CA LYS A 9 -21.91 -47.09 -14.23
C LYS A 9 -21.04 -46.24 -13.32
N GLY A 10 -20.47 -46.84 -12.28
CA GLY A 10 -19.47 -46.21 -11.43
C GLY A 10 -18.19 -45.99 -12.23
N VAL A 11 -17.58 -44.81 -12.10
CA VAL A 11 -16.25 -44.53 -12.66
C VAL A 11 -15.28 -45.47 -11.98
N SER A 12 -14.43 -46.17 -12.75
CA SER A 12 -13.39 -47.04 -12.18
C SER A 12 -12.48 -46.25 -11.28
N PRO A 13 -12.13 -46.73 -10.07
CA PRO A 13 -11.21 -46.04 -9.14
C PRO A 13 -9.89 -45.61 -9.81
N LEU A 14 -9.42 -46.41 -10.76
CA LEU A 14 -8.20 -46.12 -11.52
C LEU A 14 -8.34 -44.88 -12.41
N ILE A 15 -9.51 -44.67 -13.06
CA ILE A 15 -9.79 -43.48 -13.87
C ILE A 15 -9.87 -42.24 -12.97
N ALA A 16 -10.49 -42.39 -11.82
CA ALA A 16 -10.61 -41.28 -10.86
C ALA A 16 -9.24 -40.81 -10.34
N THR A 17 -8.32 -41.72 -10.05
CA THR A 17 -6.95 -41.36 -9.62
C THR A 17 -6.15 -40.67 -10.71
N ILE A 18 -6.22 -41.16 -11.95
CA ILE A 18 -5.53 -40.54 -13.08
C ILE A 18 -6.05 -39.12 -13.34
N LEU A 19 -7.36 -38.94 -13.31
CA LEU A 19 -7.96 -37.60 -13.48
C LEU A 19 -7.54 -36.65 -12.36
N LEU A 20 -7.47 -37.13 -11.12
CA LEU A 20 -7.07 -36.30 -9.97
C LEU A 20 -5.60 -35.86 -10.08
N ILE A 21 -4.71 -36.76 -10.48
CA ILE A 21 -3.29 -36.42 -10.71
C ILE A 21 -3.14 -35.42 -11.86
N ALA A 22 -3.82 -35.67 -12.99
CA ALA A 22 -3.77 -34.79 -14.15
C ALA A 22 -4.27 -33.37 -13.80
N PHE A 23 -5.35 -33.28 -13.02
CA PHE A 23 -5.89 -32.02 -12.56
C PHE A 23 -4.94 -31.30 -11.58
N ALA A 24 -4.32 -32.02 -10.64
CA ALA A 24 -3.37 -31.47 -9.70
C ALA A 24 -2.12 -30.89 -10.42
N VAL A 25 -1.58 -31.61 -11.42
CA VAL A 25 -0.44 -31.14 -12.22
C VAL A 25 -0.83 -29.92 -13.06
N ALA A 26 -2.02 -29.92 -13.67
CA ALA A 26 -2.50 -28.77 -14.45
C ALA A 26 -2.66 -27.53 -13.59
N LEU A 27 -3.31 -27.63 -12.43
CA LEU A 27 -3.42 -26.51 -11.48
C LEU A 27 -2.05 -26.05 -10.97
N GLY A 28 -1.18 -26.97 -10.62
CA GLY A 28 0.18 -26.64 -10.16
C GLY A 28 0.97 -25.84 -11.18
N SER A 29 0.89 -26.21 -12.46
CA SER A 29 1.59 -25.51 -13.55
C SER A 29 1.02 -24.08 -13.76
N VAL A 30 -0.29 -23.90 -13.68
CA VAL A 30 -0.94 -22.58 -13.81
C VAL A 30 -0.52 -21.67 -12.66
N VAL A 31 -0.58 -22.16 -11.42
CA VAL A 31 -0.21 -21.38 -10.23
C VAL A 31 1.27 -21.01 -10.26
N MET A 32 2.14 -21.94 -10.65
CA MET A 32 3.57 -21.69 -10.75
C MET A 32 3.89 -20.64 -11.82
N ASN A 33 3.28 -20.73 -13.00
CA ASN A 33 3.47 -19.77 -14.07
C ASN A 33 2.94 -18.37 -13.67
N TRP A 34 1.80 -18.31 -13.01
CA TRP A 34 1.28 -17.05 -12.47
C TRP A 34 2.20 -16.47 -11.38
N GLY A 35 2.70 -17.32 -10.47
CA GLY A 35 3.61 -16.90 -9.41
C GLY A 35 4.95 -16.35 -9.94
N LEU A 36 5.50 -16.94 -10.99
CA LEU A 36 6.75 -16.48 -11.63
C LEU A 36 6.56 -15.16 -12.40
N ASN A 37 5.35 -14.88 -12.89
CA ASN A 37 5.02 -13.63 -13.57
C ASN A 37 4.68 -12.48 -12.60
N LEU A 38 4.54 -12.74 -11.29
CA LEU A 38 4.47 -11.70 -10.29
C LEU A 38 5.84 -11.01 -10.18
N ASN A 39 5.98 -9.86 -10.82
CA ASN A 39 7.20 -9.06 -10.92
C ASN A 39 7.58 -8.38 -9.58
N LEU A 40 7.55 -9.14 -8.48
CA LEU A 40 7.86 -8.66 -7.13
C LEU A 40 9.35 -8.26 -6.97
N GLY A 41 10.21 -8.68 -7.89
CA GLY A 41 11.64 -8.40 -7.82
C GLY A 41 12.04 -7.02 -8.33
N LYS A 42 11.38 -6.49 -9.38
CA LYS A 42 11.76 -5.19 -9.97
C LYS A 42 11.45 -4.01 -9.05
N SER A 43 10.28 -4.00 -8.41
CA SER A 43 9.92 -2.95 -7.46
C SER A 43 10.82 -2.95 -6.22
N ALA A 44 11.28 -4.13 -5.77
CA ALA A 44 12.19 -4.24 -4.63
C ALA A 44 13.59 -3.67 -4.92
N ASP A 45 14.10 -3.82 -6.13
CA ASP A 45 15.40 -3.29 -6.51
C ASP A 45 15.38 -1.77 -6.68
N MET A 46 14.34 -1.22 -7.27
CA MET A 46 14.20 0.23 -7.44
C MET A 46 14.05 0.97 -6.10
N CYS A 47 13.35 0.39 -5.13
CA CYS A 47 13.14 0.97 -3.80
C CYS A 47 14.32 0.77 -2.84
N ARG A 48 15.38 0.06 -3.23
CA ARG A 48 16.50 -0.30 -2.33
C ARG A 48 17.17 0.90 -1.65
N ASN A 49 17.30 2.01 -2.36
CA ASN A 49 18.01 3.20 -1.90
C ASN A 49 17.06 4.34 -1.51
N VAL A 50 15.80 4.04 -1.36
CA VAL A 50 14.78 4.97 -0.86
C VAL A 50 14.80 4.92 0.65
N GLU A 51 14.95 6.06 1.31
CA GLU A 51 14.84 6.21 2.75
C GLU A 51 14.21 7.56 3.06
N ILE A 52 13.20 7.56 3.90
CA ILE A 52 12.54 8.80 4.36
C ILE A 52 12.46 8.81 5.87
N LYS A 53 12.48 10.00 6.46
CA LYS A 53 12.27 10.22 7.89
C LYS A 53 11.25 11.32 8.10
N ILE A 54 10.45 11.19 9.14
CA ILE A 54 9.56 12.25 9.60
C ILE A 54 10.35 13.13 10.56
N ARG A 55 10.31 14.46 10.34
CA ARG A 55 10.84 15.42 11.29
C ARG A 55 9.75 15.95 12.20
N ASN A 56 10.11 16.22 13.42
CA ASN A 56 9.18 16.81 14.38
C ASN A 56 8.81 18.24 13.99
N ILE A 57 7.54 18.56 14.16
CA ILE A 57 6.98 19.90 14.22
C ILE A 57 6.70 20.14 15.70
N ASP A 58 7.56 20.92 16.35
CA ASP A 58 7.57 21.09 17.80
C ASP A 58 7.72 19.74 18.53
N VAL A 59 6.65 19.27 19.19
CA VAL A 59 6.62 18.03 19.96
C VAL A 59 6.01 16.83 19.21
N ALA A 60 5.45 17.04 18.01
CA ALA A 60 4.75 16.04 17.22
C ALA A 60 5.46 15.80 15.87
N GLU A 61 5.37 14.60 15.33
CA GLU A 61 5.87 14.25 13.98
C GLU A 61 4.86 14.65 12.91
N VAL A 62 3.57 14.58 13.25
CA VAL A 62 2.46 15.05 12.42
C VAL A 62 1.57 15.88 13.31
N CYS A 63 1.23 17.08 12.89
CA CYS A 63 0.20 17.85 13.57
C CYS A 63 -1.04 18.00 12.69
N PHE A 64 -2.19 18.07 13.33
CA PHE A 64 -3.46 18.30 12.67
C PHE A 64 -4.14 19.56 13.22
N GLY A 65 -4.99 20.17 12.38
CA GLY A 65 -5.81 21.31 12.75
C GLY A 65 -7.13 21.30 12.02
N GLY A 66 -7.98 22.30 12.33
CA GLY A 66 -9.33 22.38 11.80
C GLY A 66 -10.33 21.46 12.51
N PHE A 67 -11.59 21.51 12.09
CA PHE A 67 -12.70 20.77 12.70
C PHE A 67 -13.65 20.22 11.64
N GLY A 68 -14.35 19.14 11.98
CA GLY A 68 -15.36 18.55 11.12
C GLY A 68 -14.80 18.09 9.78
N SER A 69 -15.38 18.56 8.68
CA SER A 69 -14.94 18.25 7.31
C SER A 69 -13.73 19.08 6.84
N ASN A 70 -13.36 20.13 7.56
CA ASN A 70 -12.31 21.08 7.20
C ASN A 70 -11.01 20.85 7.99
N GLY A 71 -10.75 19.63 8.39
CA GLY A 71 -9.48 19.25 9.00
C GLY A 71 -8.34 19.20 7.99
N TYR A 72 -7.12 19.33 8.50
CA TYR A 72 -5.88 19.19 7.72
C TYR A 72 -4.77 18.58 8.56
N ILE A 73 -3.72 18.10 7.90
CA ILE A 73 -2.48 17.67 8.55
C ILE A 73 -1.29 18.45 7.99
N ASN A 74 -0.34 18.74 8.87
CA ASN A 74 0.98 19.26 8.51
C ASN A 74 2.05 18.24 8.91
N PHE A 75 3.09 18.12 8.11
CA PHE A 75 4.19 17.21 8.34
C PHE A 75 5.45 17.69 7.62
N ILE A 76 6.61 17.19 8.08
CA ILE A 76 7.91 17.44 7.45
C ILE A 76 8.55 16.10 7.14
N ILE A 77 8.86 15.86 5.87
CA ILE A 77 9.55 14.64 5.40
C ILE A 77 10.96 15.00 4.95
N ASP A 78 11.91 14.24 5.44
CA ASP A 78 13.32 14.31 5.05
C ASP A 78 13.62 13.10 4.14
N ASN A 79 14.06 13.35 2.92
CA ASN A 79 14.56 12.30 2.04
C ASN A 79 16.03 12.02 2.39
N THR A 80 16.26 11.06 3.27
CA THR A 80 17.61 10.62 3.68
C THR A 80 18.20 9.56 2.75
N GLY A 81 17.42 9.12 1.75
CA GLY A 81 17.86 8.20 0.72
C GLY A 81 18.78 8.81 -0.33
N SER A 82 19.24 8.00 -1.25
CA SER A 82 20.13 8.42 -2.35
C SER A 82 19.42 8.63 -3.68
N ILE A 83 18.09 8.52 -3.70
CA ILE A 83 17.23 8.65 -4.88
C ILE A 83 16.23 9.78 -4.67
N ASP A 84 15.92 10.52 -5.73
CA ASP A 84 14.87 11.53 -5.74
C ASP A 84 13.48 10.86 -5.67
N LEU A 85 12.60 11.39 -4.83
CA LEU A 85 11.22 10.93 -4.76
C LEU A 85 10.36 11.72 -5.75
N SER A 86 9.45 11.02 -6.41
CA SER A 86 8.49 11.61 -7.36
C SER A 86 7.10 11.82 -6.74
N GLY A 87 6.89 11.37 -5.51
CA GLY A 87 5.63 11.51 -4.81
C GLY A 87 5.64 10.88 -3.42
N LEU A 88 4.53 11.08 -2.74
CA LEU A 88 4.21 10.45 -1.45
C LEU A 88 2.76 9.99 -1.46
N ALA A 89 2.51 8.75 -1.05
CA ALA A 89 1.20 8.32 -0.65
C ALA A 89 1.09 8.43 0.88
N ILE A 90 0.03 9.05 1.37
CA ILE A 90 -0.20 9.28 2.80
C ILE A 90 -1.41 8.46 3.21
N TRP A 91 -1.19 7.49 4.07
CA TRP A 91 -2.24 6.64 4.59
C TRP A 91 -2.59 7.08 6.01
N ILE A 92 -3.80 7.61 6.17
CA ILE A 92 -4.31 8.13 7.43
C ILE A 92 -5.38 7.17 7.94
N ILE A 93 -5.17 6.63 9.12
CA ILE A 93 -6.10 5.71 9.79
C ILE A 93 -6.78 6.47 10.93
N GLY A 94 -8.09 6.59 10.84
CA GLY A 94 -8.94 7.10 11.90
C GLY A 94 -9.71 5.98 12.62
N ASP A 95 -10.40 6.32 13.69
CA ASP A 95 -11.20 5.37 14.47
C ASP A 95 -12.49 4.91 13.75
N LYS A 96 -12.94 5.65 12.73
CA LYS A 96 -14.14 5.32 11.93
C LYS A 96 -13.82 4.88 10.50
N GLY A 97 -12.59 5.07 10.03
CA GLY A 97 -12.22 4.72 8.66
C GLY A 97 -10.83 5.18 8.28
N THR A 98 -10.46 4.89 7.04
CA THR A 98 -9.13 5.14 6.51
C THR A 98 -9.22 6.06 5.30
N ARG A 99 -8.27 6.97 5.16
CA ARG A 99 -8.09 7.83 3.99
C ARG A 99 -6.71 7.61 3.39
N LEU A 100 -6.67 7.40 2.09
CA LEU A 100 -5.45 7.51 1.30
C LEU A 100 -5.44 8.88 0.62
N PHE A 101 -4.34 9.59 0.73
CA PHE A 101 -4.08 10.85 0.04
C PHE A 101 -2.83 10.68 -0.80
N ASP A 102 -2.89 11.11 -2.05
CA ASP A 102 -1.84 10.91 -3.03
C ASP A 102 -1.25 12.23 -3.50
N LEU A 103 0.06 12.40 -3.33
CA LEU A 103 0.84 13.55 -3.77
C LEU A 103 1.72 13.13 -4.95
N ASP A 104 1.13 12.95 -6.13
CA ASP A 104 1.82 12.45 -7.33
C ASP A 104 2.71 13.50 -8.02
N SER A 105 2.49 14.77 -7.77
CA SER A 105 3.25 15.86 -8.41
C SER A 105 4.39 16.38 -7.54
N LEU A 106 4.76 15.63 -6.51
CA LEU A 106 5.76 16.04 -5.54
C LEU A 106 7.14 15.53 -5.94
N SER A 107 8.11 16.44 -6.04
CA SER A 107 9.51 16.07 -6.22
C SER A 107 10.31 16.45 -4.98
N ILE A 108 10.82 15.43 -4.27
CA ILE A 108 11.71 15.63 -3.12
C ILE A 108 13.08 15.08 -3.50
N LYS A 109 14.04 15.98 -3.72
CA LYS A 109 15.40 15.59 -4.08
C LYS A 109 16.07 14.86 -2.93
N LYS A 110 17.03 13.99 -3.25
CA LYS A 110 17.90 13.33 -2.27
C LYS A 110 18.55 14.35 -1.35
N GLY A 111 18.54 14.06 -0.05
CA GLY A 111 19.09 14.97 0.97
C GLY A 111 18.28 16.24 1.20
N SER A 112 17.09 16.38 0.62
CA SER A 112 16.20 17.54 0.77
C SER A 112 15.05 17.25 1.71
N ILE A 113 14.54 18.34 2.30
CA ILE A 113 13.40 18.32 3.21
C ILE A 113 12.18 18.84 2.46
N TYR A 114 11.08 18.15 2.65
CA TYR A 114 9.75 18.61 2.24
C TYR A 114 8.96 19.01 3.47
N ASP A 115 8.65 20.31 3.55
CA ASP A 115 7.86 20.90 4.64
C ASP A 115 6.47 21.24 4.12
N LYS A 116 5.46 20.54 4.64
CA LYS A 116 4.07 20.74 4.24
C LYS A 116 3.28 21.36 5.37
N LYS A 117 3.16 22.69 5.31
CA LYS A 117 2.41 23.51 6.27
C LYS A 117 1.16 24.17 5.67
N ASP A 118 0.83 23.93 4.40
CA ASP A 118 -0.15 24.72 3.65
C ASP A 118 -1.58 24.13 3.64
N LYS A 119 -1.94 23.27 4.59
CA LYS A 119 -3.28 22.67 4.69
C LYS A 119 -3.74 21.91 3.43
N GLU A 120 -2.80 21.49 2.58
CA GLU A 120 -3.11 20.82 1.31
C GLU A 120 -3.64 19.40 1.54
N VAL A 121 -3.15 18.72 2.58
CA VAL A 121 -3.65 17.40 2.94
C VAL A 121 -4.84 17.55 3.87
N THR A 122 -6.03 17.51 3.28
CA THR A 122 -7.30 17.67 4.02
C THR A 122 -7.73 16.37 4.68
N TYR A 123 -8.34 16.49 5.85
CA TYR A 123 -8.87 15.36 6.62
C TYR A 123 -10.26 15.65 7.16
N ASP A 124 -11.20 14.75 6.91
CA ASP A 124 -12.58 14.88 7.40
C ASP A 124 -12.77 14.05 8.67
N PHE A 125 -12.76 14.74 9.82
CA PHE A 125 -12.98 14.14 11.13
C PHE A 125 -14.40 13.57 11.31
N THR A 126 -15.39 14.08 10.57
CA THR A 126 -16.77 13.58 10.68
C THR A 126 -16.88 12.19 10.05
N LYS A 127 -16.17 11.98 8.94
CA LYS A 127 -16.19 10.75 8.16
C LYS A 127 -15.22 9.69 8.69
N PHE A 128 -14.00 10.10 9.03
CA PHE A 128 -12.93 9.17 9.39
C PHE A 128 -12.66 9.10 10.89
N GLY A 129 -13.23 10.02 11.67
CA GLY A 129 -13.07 10.09 13.13
C GLY A 129 -11.73 10.64 13.57
N ASN A 130 -11.34 10.35 14.82
CA ASN A 130 -10.07 10.80 15.35
C ASN A 130 -8.92 10.04 14.72
N MET A 131 -7.88 10.77 14.36
CA MET A 131 -6.67 10.22 13.73
C MET A 131 -5.90 9.33 14.73
N LYS A 132 -5.55 8.11 14.30
CA LYS A 132 -4.84 7.12 15.10
C LYS A 132 -3.44 6.85 14.59
N GLN A 133 -3.26 6.90 13.27
CA GLN A 133 -1.98 6.60 12.64
C GLN A 133 -1.88 7.36 11.32
N VAL A 134 -0.71 7.87 11.03
CA VAL A 134 -0.33 8.40 9.72
C VAL A 134 0.89 7.66 9.22
N GLN A 135 0.83 7.17 7.99
CA GLN A 135 1.94 6.46 7.35
C GLN A 135 2.26 7.14 6.02
N PHE A 136 3.54 7.41 5.81
CA PHE A 136 4.05 7.99 4.58
C PHE A 136 4.75 6.91 3.76
N ILE A 137 4.35 6.76 2.52
CA ILE A 137 4.87 5.75 1.60
C ILE A 137 5.50 6.47 0.44
N PRO A 138 6.83 6.40 0.26
CA PRO A 138 7.51 7.10 -0.81
C PRO A 138 7.20 6.49 -2.17
N LYS A 139 7.17 7.36 -3.19
CA LYS A 139 7.04 7.01 -4.59
C LYS A 139 8.28 7.46 -5.36
N ILE A 140 8.69 6.66 -6.31
CA ILE A 140 9.78 6.97 -7.24
C ILE A 140 9.27 6.86 -8.66
N SER A 141 9.83 7.66 -9.56
CA SER A 141 9.55 7.57 -10.99
C SER A 141 10.71 6.92 -11.71
N SER A 142 10.41 5.93 -12.51
CA SER A 142 11.28 5.40 -13.55
C SER A 142 10.76 5.89 -14.91
N GLU A 143 11.55 5.83 -15.95
CA GLU A 143 11.29 6.42 -17.28
C GLU A 143 9.86 6.16 -17.83
N GLN A 144 9.15 5.15 -17.36
CA GLN A 144 7.83 4.76 -17.85
C GLN A 144 6.78 4.48 -16.77
N THR A 145 7.16 4.39 -15.49
CA THR A 145 6.25 4.00 -14.40
C THR A 145 6.56 4.71 -13.09
N THR A 146 5.51 4.97 -12.30
CA THR A 146 5.66 5.39 -10.91
C THR A 146 5.53 4.17 -10.02
N GLU A 147 6.56 3.89 -9.22
CA GLU A 147 6.59 2.78 -8.29
C GLU A 147 6.39 3.25 -6.85
N ILE A 148 5.59 2.51 -6.11
CA ILE A 148 5.33 2.74 -4.68
C ILE A 148 6.28 1.87 -3.88
N CYS A 149 6.93 2.43 -2.84
CA CYS A 149 7.90 1.74 -1.99
C CYS A 149 7.35 1.46 -0.58
N PRO A 150 6.43 0.48 -0.39
CA PRO A 150 5.77 0.26 0.90
C PRO A 150 6.71 -0.22 2.00
N LYS A 151 7.78 -0.94 1.64
CA LYS A 151 8.79 -1.41 2.60
C LYS A 151 9.63 -0.29 3.20
N ASN A 152 9.69 0.85 2.51
CA ASN A 152 10.43 2.04 2.92
C ASN A 152 9.50 3.12 3.51
N SER A 153 8.29 2.73 3.87
CA SER A 153 7.33 3.63 4.51
C SER A 153 7.70 3.90 5.96
N VAL A 154 7.36 5.11 6.41
CA VAL A 154 7.51 5.51 7.81
C VAL A 154 6.15 5.82 8.42
N LYS A 155 6.00 5.52 9.70
CA LYS A 155 4.79 5.77 10.48
C LYS A 155 5.07 6.88 11.48
N ALA A 156 4.16 7.83 11.61
CA ALA A 156 4.22 8.80 12.68
C ALA A 156 3.86 8.14 14.01
N GLU A 157 4.75 8.26 14.98
CA GLU A 157 4.55 7.76 16.35
C GLU A 157 3.85 8.80 17.22
N LYS A 158 4.05 10.09 16.92
CA LYS A 158 3.49 11.21 17.67
C LYS A 158 2.62 12.09 16.78
N ILE A 159 1.32 12.07 17.04
CA ILE A 159 0.34 12.91 16.35
C ILE A 159 -0.20 13.91 17.35
N GLY A 160 -0.13 15.20 17.04
CA GLY A 160 -0.53 16.29 17.93
C GLY A 160 -1.43 17.33 17.24
N ILE A 161 -1.83 18.36 17.98
CA ILE A 161 -2.56 19.51 17.45
C ILE A 161 -1.52 20.52 16.96
N CYS A 162 -1.74 21.13 15.79
CA CYS A 162 -0.89 22.21 15.31
C CYS A 162 -1.08 23.46 16.18
N ALA A 163 0.04 24.06 16.59
CA ALA A 163 0.05 25.31 17.35
C ALA A 163 -0.32 26.51 16.45
#